data_f890a16b606b3dfd8c2e85a8f0d91301
#
_entry.id   f890a16b606b3dfd8c2e85a8f0d91301
#
_cell.length_a   1.000
_cell.length_b   1.000
_cell.length_c   1.000
_cell.angle_alpha   90.00
_cell.angle_beta   90.00
_cell.angle_gamma   90.00
#
_symmetry.space_group_name_H-M   'P 1'
#
loop_
_entity.id
_entity.type
_entity.pdbx_description
1 polymer ?
#
loop_
_entity_poly.entity_id
_entity_poly.type
_entity_poly.pdbx_seq_one_letter_code
_entity_poly.pdbx_strand_id
1 'polypeptide(L)'
;VASEVGPLHTVLLHRPGTELKRLTPRNSDQLLFDAIPWVDRAQDEHDAFTDLLRSRGVEVLLLHELLAEALDDPRARAAATHSGVDERRLGTEIADTLRSHLYSVDNDTLARTLIAGMTFEELPAAEGQSLVRRMHHAHDFVIDPLPNLLFTRDSSVWVGDRVAITALAMPARRRESALTDLVYAYHPRFSRTARAYGAHSAPVEGGDVLQLAPGVAAIGVGERTSPAGAESLARSMFADDLAHTVLAVPIAQTRASMHLDTVCTMVDRDTVVMYPAVQDTLTAYSLQPAGDDIKVSGPEPFLESAAEAMGIDRIRVIDTGLDPVTAEREQWEDGNNTLAVSPGVVVAYERNVETNARLEEAGIEVLRIRGSELGSGRGGPRCMSSPIARGAL
;
A
#
# COMPACT_ATOMS: atom_id res chain seq x y z
N VAL A 1 15.66 -0.56 0.46
CA VAL A 1 15.04 -1.69 -0.26
C VAL A 1 15.51 -1.67 -1.70
N ALA A 2 16.18 -2.73 -2.15
CA ALA A 2 16.73 -2.80 -3.51
C ALA A 2 16.13 -3.98 -4.33
N SER A 3 15.27 -4.78 -3.72
CA SER A 3 14.56 -5.87 -4.39
C SER A 3 13.31 -6.28 -3.59
N GLU A 4 12.37 -6.95 -4.25
CA GLU A 4 11.18 -7.53 -3.59
C GLU A 4 11.52 -8.72 -2.70
N VAL A 5 12.62 -9.45 -2.96
CA VAL A 5 12.91 -10.75 -2.35
C VAL A 5 14.14 -10.77 -1.43
N GLY A 6 14.91 -9.69 -1.33
CA GLY A 6 15.99 -9.61 -0.35
C GLY A 6 15.47 -9.87 1.08
N PRO A 7 16.28 -10.46 1.99
CA PRO A 7 15.84 -10.76 3.35
C PRO A 7 15.15 -9.56 4.01
N LEU A 8 13.92 -9.75 4.48
CA LEU A 8 13.14 -8.70 5.09
C LEU A 8 13.63 -8.45 6.52
N HIS A 9 14.05 -7.22 6.83
CA HIS A 9 14.55 -6.86 8.17
C HIS A 9 13.55 -6.00 8.94
N THR A 10 12.93 -5.01 8.27
CA THR A 10 11.98 -4.11 8.93
C THR A 10 10.80 -3.86 8.00
N VAL A 11 9.60 -3.95 8.54
CA VAL A 11 8.35 -3.72 7.81
C VAL A 11 7.39 -2.84 8.59
N LEU A 12 6.69 -1.96 7.89
CA LEU A 12 5.58 -1.17 8.42
C LEU A 12 4.26 -1.88 8.15
N LEU A 13 3.47 -2.11 9.19
CA LEU A 13 2.11 -2.64 9.14
C LEU A 13 1.14 -1.67 9.80
N HIS A 14 -0.16 -1.88 9.58
CA HIS A 14 -1.22 -1.24 10.34
C HIS A 14 -2.21 -2.29 10.86
N ARG A 15 -2.30 -2.45 12.18
CA ARG A 15 -3.28 -3.34 12.80
C ARG A 15 -4.68 -2.75 12.67
N PRO A 16 -5.64 -3.45 12.04
CA PRO A 16 -6.97 -2.92 11.84
C PRO A 16 -7.67 -2.61 13.17
N GLY A 17 -8.44 -1.54 13.19
CA GLY A 17 -9.07 -1.01 14.38
C GLY A 17 -10.53 -0.54 14.17
N THR A 18 -10.85 0.57 14.82
CA THR A 18 -12.20 1.16 14.78
C THR A 18 -12.60 1.62 13.38
N GLU A 19 -11.65 1.95 12.50
CA GLU A 19 -11.91 2.32 11.11
C GLU A 19 -12.66 1.22 10.36
N LEU A 20 -12.36 -0.07 10.62
CA LEU A 20 -13.10 -1.18 10.04
C LEU A 20 -14.51 -1.34 10.67
N LYS A 21 -14.69 -1.02 11.97
CA LYS A 21 -16.01 -1.06 12.63
C LYS A 21 -16.98 -0.01 12.08
N ARG A 22 -16.47 0.97 11.33
CA ARG A 22 -17.25 2.04 10.68
C ARG A 22 -17.72 1.70 9.27
N LEU A 23 -17.31 0.55 8.74
CA LEU A 23 -17.81 0.03 7.47
C LEU A 23 -19.26 -0.45 7.63
N THR A 24 -20.10 -0.04 6.72
CA THR A 24 -21.53 -0.39 6.65
C THR A 24 -21.91 -0.63 5.20
N PRO A 25 -23.06 -1.28 4.91
CA PRO A 25 -23.53 -1.43 3.53
C PRO A 25 -23.78 -0.10 2.79
N ARG A 26 -23.80 1.04 3.50
CA ARG A 26 -24.01 2.35 2.87
C ARG A 26 -22.72 2.98 2.37
N ASN A 27 -21.57 2.62 2.96
CA ASN A 27 -20.31 3.29 2.71
C ASN A 27 -19.18 2.37 2.22
N SER A 28 -19.39 1.04 2.24
CA SER A 28 -18.33 0.08 1.88
C SER A 28 -17.80 0.31 0.46
N ASP A 29 -18.67 0.53 -0.52
CA ASP A 29 -18.25 0.82 -1.91
C ASP A 29 -17.41 2.10 -2.00
N GLN A 30 -17.86 3.18 -1.31
CA GLN A 30 -17.14 4.47 -1.31
C GLN A 30 -15.80 4.35 -0.59
N LEU A 31 -15.72 3.48 0.42
CA LEU A 31 -14.52 3.19 1.19
C LEU A 31 -13.72 2.01 0.61
N LEU A 32 -14.09 1.52 -0.58
CA LEU A 32 -13.35 0.52 -1.35
C LEU A 32 -13.20 -0.85 -0.65
N PHE A 33 -14.23 -1.27 0.09
CA PHE A 33 -14.32 -2.60 0.70
C PHE A 33 -15.42 -3.42 0.02
N ASP A 34 -15.07 -4.62 -0.44
CA ASP A 34 -16.00 -5.53 -1.14
C ASP A 34 -16.90 -6.31 -0.18
N ALA A 35 -16.48 -6.44 1.08
CA ALA A 35 -17.27 -7.04 2.14
C ALA A 35 -17.06 -6.30 3.48
N ILE A 36 -17.97 -6.50 4.43
CA ILE A 36 -17.85 -5.93 5.78
C ILE A 36 -17.20 -6.99 6.66
N PRO A 37 -15.94 -6.79 7.13
CA PRO A 37 -15.23 -7.79 7.90
C PRO A 37 -15.74 -7.89 9.35
N TRP A 38 -15.62 -9.07 9.92
CA TRP A 38 -15.70 -9.23 11.37
C TRP A 38 -14.38 -8.75 12.00
N VAL A 39 -14.42 -7.56 12.60
CA VAL A 39 -13.22 -6.82 12.99
C VAL A 39 -12.35 -7.54 13.99
N ASP A 40 -12.94 -8.15 15.05
CA ASP A 40 -12.17 -8.88 16.05
C ASP A 40 -11.41 -10.07 15.40
N ARG A 41 -12.04 -10.73 14.43
CA ARG A 41 -11.40 -11.78 13.66
C ARG A 41 -10.30 -11.25 12.73
N ALA A 42 -10.52 -10.11 12.08
CA ALA A 42 -9.49 -9.45 11.27
C ALA A 42 -8.27 -9.07 12.12
N GLN A 43 -8.49 -8.67 13.38
CA GLN A 43 -7.42 -8.39 14.33
C GLN A 43 -6.64 -9.65 14.70
N ASP A 44 -7.31 -10.77 15.00
CA ASP A 44 -6.65 -12.05 15.29
C ASP A 44 -5.80 -12.54 14.10
N GLU A 45 -6.33 -12.39 12.87
CA GLU A 45 -5.62 -12.76 11.65
C GLU A 45 -4.39 -11.88 11.42
N HIS A 46 -4.51 -10.57 11.66
CA HIS A 46 -3.39 -9.62 11.54
C HIS A 46 -2.34 -9.83 12.63
N ASP A 47 -2.76 -10.12 13.87
CA ASP A 47 -1.84 -10.42 14.96
C ASP A 47 -1.03 -11.69 14.65
N ALA A 48 -1.67 -12.73 14.12
CA ALA A 48 -0.99 -13.95 13.66
C ALA A 48 0.00 -13.68 12.52
N PHE A 49 -0.34 -12.79 11.58
CA PHE A 49 0.59 -12.36 10.53
C PHE A 49 1.79 -11.60 11.11
N THR A 50 1.56 -10.70 12.03
CA THR A 50 2.60 -9.93 12.74
C THR A 50 3.54 -10.86 13.51
N ASP A 51 3.00 -11.83 14.25
CA ASP A 51 3.77 -12.78 15.05
C ASP A 51 4.58 -13.74 14.15
N LEU A 52 4.03 -14.13 13.01
CA LEU A 52 4.76 -14.92 12.01
C LEU A 52 6.00 -14.16 11.53
N LEU A 53 5.88 -12.88 11.16
CA LEU A 53 7.01 -12.06 10.72
C LEU A 53 8.05 -11.89 11.82
N ARG A 54 7.62 -11.59 13.06
CA ARG A 54 8.49 -11.48 14.22
C ARG A 54 9.24 -12.79 14.52
N SER A 55 8.57 -13.93 14.36
CA SER A 55 9.20 -15.26 14.56
C SER A 55 10.32 -15.55 13.54
N ARG A 56 10.27 -14.87 12.38
CA ARG A 56 11.31 -14.92 11.33
C ARG A 56 12.38 -13.84 11.50
N GLY A 57 12.39 -13.13 12.62
CA GLY A 57 13.39 -12.10 12.92
C GLY A 57 13.12 -10.75 12.26
N VAL A 58 11.93 -10.54 11.70
CA VAL A 58 11.54 -9.27 11.10
C VAL A 58 11.09 -8.28 12.19
N GLU A 59 11.67 -7.10 12.19
CA GLU A 59 11.17 -5.99 13.00
C GLU A 59 9.86 -5.47 12.41
N VAL A 60 8.79 -5.54 13.19
CA VAL A 60 7.47 -5.03 12.78
C VAL A 60 7.17 -3.74 13.50
N LEU A 61 6.98 -2.68 12.72
CA LEU A 61 6.55 -1.35 13.18
C LEU A 61 5.07 -1.17 12.89
N LEU A 62 4.34 -0.55 13.80
CA LEU A 62 2.91 -0.27 13.63
C LEU A 62 2.68 1.22 13.34
N LEU A 63 2.00 1.50 12.23
CA LEU A 63 1.81 2.88 11.74
C LEU A 63 1.15 3.79 12.78
N HIS A 64 0.14 3.31 13.51
CA HIS A 64 -0.56 4.12 14.51
C HIS A 64 0.34 4.51 15.69
N GLU A 65 1.26 3.61 16.11
CA GLU A 65 2.23 3.87 17.17
C GLU A 65 3.24 4.94 16.73
N LEU A 66 3.82 4.75 15.53
CA LEU A 66 4.75 5.72 14.96
C LEU A 66 4.09 7.08 14.72
N LEU A 67 2.81 7.10 14.32
CA LEU A 67 2.07 8.34 14.17
C LEU A 67 1.89 9.05 15.51
N ALA A 68 1.46 8.33 16.56
CA ALA A 68 1.30 8.89 17.89
C ALA A 68 2.63 9.47 18.42
N GLU A 69 3.75 8.78 18.23
CA GLU A 69 5.09 9.26 18.61
C GLU A 69 5.52 10.47 17.77
N ALA A 70 5.23 10.49 16.46
CA ALA A 70 5.55 11.64 15.60
C ALA A 70 4.80 12.91 16.01
N LEU A 71 3.61 12.78 16.61
CA LEU A 71 2.79 13.91 17.09
C LEU A 71 3.37 14.61 18.32
N ASP A 72 4.47 14.14 18.92
CA ASP A 72 5.24 14.88 19.91
C ASP A 72 5.88 16.14 19.32
N ASP A 73 6.14 16.17 18.00
CA ASP A 73 6.54 17.40 17.30
C ASP A 73 5.31 18.31 17.07
N PRO A 74 5.32 19.56 17.58
CA PRO A 74 4.18 20.47 17.42
C PRO A 74 3.81 20.75 15.95
N ARG A 75 4.78 20.67 15.02
CA ARG A 75 4.54 20.86 13.58
C ARG A 75 3.79 19.66 13.00
N ALA A 76 4.17 18.45 13.42
CA ALA A 76 3.44 17.23 13.04
C ALA A 76 2.01 17.30 13.54
N ARG A 77 1.81 17.69 14.80
CA ARG A 77 0.50 17.82 15.40
C ARG A 77 -0.38 18.84 14.68
N ALA A 78 0.18 20.00 14.32
CA ALA A 78 -0.52 21.02 13.55
C ALA A 78 -0.93 20.51 12.16
N ALA A 79 0.00 19.84 11.43
CA ALA A 79 -0.26 19.30 10.12
C ALA A 79 -1.28 18.14 10.17
N ALA A 80 -1.20 17.25 11.16
CA ALA A 80 -2.14 16.17 11.41
C ALA A 80 -3.56 16.71 11.65
N THR A 81 -3.71 17.71 12.53
CA THR A 81 -4.98 18.37 12.78
C THR A 81 -5.55 18.98 11.50
N HIS A 82 -4.71 19.67 10.73
CA HIS A 82 -5.13 20.27 9.46
C HIS A 82 -5.62 19.20 8.45
N SER A 83 -4.94 18.06 8.37
CA SER A 83 -5.31 16.96 7.46
C SER A 83 -6.68 16.32 7.79
N GLY A 84 -7.10 16.39 9.05
CA GLY A 84 -8.38 15.85 9.52
C GLY A 84 -9.57 16.79 9.29
N VAL A 85 -9.34 18.07 8.94
CA VAL A 85 -10.38 19.10 8.87
C VAL A 85 -10.62 19.55 7.43
N ASP A 86 -11.71 19.10 6.81
CA ASP A 86 -12.16 19.62 5.51
C ASP A 86 -13.14 20.79 5.70
N GLU A 87 -12.61 22.01 5.79
CA GLU A 87 -13.41 23.22 5.98
C GLU A 87 -14.40 23.50 4.83
N ARG A 88 -14.09 23.04 3.59
CA ARG A 88 -15.00 23.23 2.45
C ARG A 88 -16.28 22.41 2.62
N ARG A 89 -16.17 21.21 3.21
CA ARG A 89 -17.30 20.33 3.51
C ARG A 89 -18.03 20.72 4.78
N LEU A 90 -17.28 21.07 5.84
CA LEU A 90 -17.81 21.28 7.19
C LEU A 90 -18.28 22.71 7.45
N GLY A 91 -17.80 23.68 6.68
CA GLY A 91 -18.01 25.10 6.99
C GLY A 91 -17.21 25.54 8.22
N THR A 92 -17.05 26.85 8.40
CA THR A 92 -16.13 27.42 9.40
C THR A 92 -16.46 26.98 10.83
N GLU A 93 -17.73 27.05 11.24
CA GLU A 93 -18.13 26.75 12.63
C GLU A 93 -17.79 25.30 13.05
N ILE A 94 -18.16 24.32 12.24
CA ILE A 94 -17.88 22.91 12.52
C ILE A 94 -16.38 22.64 12.42
N ALA A 95 -15.71 23.22 11.42
CA ALA A 95 -14.26 23.10 11.25
C ALA A 95 -13.48 23.66 12.45
N ASP A 96 -13.88 24.79 13.00
CA ASP A 96 -13.25 25.38 14.18
C ASP A 96 -13.50 24.55 15.45
N THR A 97 -14.72 24.05 15.62
CA THR A 97 -15.06 23.13 16.72
C THR A 97 -14.21 21.86 16.65
N LEU A 98 -14.15 21.24 15.46
CA LEU A 98 -13.37 20.04 15.23
C LEU A 98 -11.86 20.30 15.46
N ARG A 99 -11.34 21.37 14.91
CA ARG A 99 -9.94 21.77 15.09
C ARG A 99 -9.59 21.96 16.56
N SER A 100 -10.42 22.66 17.31
CA SER A 100 -10.25 22.88 18.75
C SER A 100 -10.26 21.57 19.52
N HIS A 101 -11.17 20.66 19.17
CA HIS A 101 -11.23 19.32 19.78
C HIS A 101 -9.95 18.53 19.51
N LEU A 102 -9.50 18.43 18.24
CA LEU A 102 -8.30 17.69 17.86
C LEU A 102 -7.03 18.26 18.53
N TYR A 103 -6.97 19.56 18.80
CA TYR A 103 -5.87 20.14 19.57
C TYR A 103 -5.93 19.82 21.06
N SER A 104 -7.09 19.52 21.63
CA SER A 104 -7.28 19.29 23.06
C SER A 104 -6.98 17.86 23.52
N VAL A 105 -7.04 16.87 22.62
CA VAL A 105 -6.81 15.46 22.94
C VAL A 105 -5.33 15.11 22.97
N ASP A 106 -4.96 14.01 23.64
CA ASP A 106 -3.58 13.47 23.61
C ASP A 106 -3.20 12.90 22.23
N ASN A 107 -1.91 12.58 22.05
CA ASN A 107 -1.38 12.13 20.75
C ASN A 107 -1.96 10.79 20.32
N ASP A 108 -2.14 9.83 21.23
CA ASP A 108 -2.71 8.52 20.90
C ASP A 108 -4.17 8.67 20.46
N THR A 109 -4.95 9.46 21.19
CA THR A 109 -6.33 9.79 20.84
C THR A 109 -6.41 10.52 19.50
N LEU A 110 -5.52 11.48 19.24
CA LEU A 110 -5.47 12.19 17.95
C LEU A 110 -5.15 11.22 16.81
N ALA A 111 -4.10 10.40 16.93
CA ALA A 111 -3.73 9.43 15.92
C ALA A 111 -4.88 8.46 15.61
N ARG A 112 -5.50 7.89 16.65
CA ARG A 112 -6.67 7.00 16.49
C ARG A 112 -7.86 7.70 15.85
N THR A 113 -8.16 8.95 16.23
CA THR A 113 -9.26 9.70 15.66
C THR A 113 -9.05 9.98 14.18
N LEU A 114 -7.83 10.34 13.78
CA LEU A 114 -7.50 10.59 12.38
C LEU A 114 -7.61 9.33 11.51
N ILE A 115 -7.35 8.16 12.07
CA ILE A 115 -7.47 6.86 11.40
C ILE A 115 -8.92 6.36 11.42
N ALA A 116 -9.51 6.30 12.60
CA ALA A 116 -10.87 5.79 12.79
C ALA A 116 -11.95 6.69 12.20
N GLY A 117 -11.65 7.98 11.99
CA GLY A 117 -12.65 8.99 11.68
C GLY A 117 -13.42 9.43 12.93
N MET A 118 -14.35 10.36 12.73
CA MET A 118 -15.23 10.90 13.77
C MET A 118 -16.61 11.23 13.19
N THR A 119 -17.68 10.94 13.94
CA THR A 119 -19.05 11.29 13.55
C THR A 119 -19.48 12.64 14.16
N PHE A 120 -20.61 13.19 13.67
CA PHE A 120 -21.21 14.40 14.26
C PHE A 120 -21.66 14.20 15.72
N GLU A 121 -22.02 12.98 16.12
CA GLU A 121 -22.39 12.65 17.50
C GLU A 121 -21.18 12.69 18.45
N GLU A 122 -20.01 12.30 17.96
CA GLU A 122 -18.74 12.29 18.71
C GLU A 122 -18.12 13.72 18.81
N LEU A 123 -18.51 14.62 17.91
CA LEU A 123 -18.03 16.00 17.93
C LEU A 123 -18.65 16.75 19.12
N PRO A 124 -17.86 17.48 19.94
CA PRO A 124 -18.40 18.31 21.00
C PRO A 124 -19.49 19.25 20.52
N ALA A 125 -20.44 19.56 21.42
CA ALA A 125 -21.53 20.46 21.09
C ALA A 125 -20.95 21.86 20.72
N ALA A 126 -21.31 22.36 19.55
CA ALA A 126 -21.01 23.74 19.16
C ALA A 126 -22.14 24.66 19.68
N GLU A 127 -21.80 25.86 20.15
CA GLU A 127 -22.77 26.85 20.63
C GLU A 127 -23.61 27.42 19.47
N GLY A 128 -23.17 27.27 18.23
CA GLY A 128 -23.77 27.85 17.04
C GLY A 128 -24.93 27.05 16.44
N GLN A 129 -25.52 27.61 15.38
CA GLN A 129 -26.63 26.99 14.65
C GLN A 129 -26.23 26.70 13.20
N SER A 130 -25.12 25.95 13.02
CA SER A 130 -24.61 25.61 11.69
C SER A 130 -25.66 24.89 10.84
N LEU A 131 -25.86 25.37 9.62
CA LEU A 131 -26.71 24.70 8.62
C LEU A 131 -26.16 23.30 8.33
N VAL A 132 -24.84 23.14 8.27
CA VAL A 132 -24.17 21.85 8.06
C VAL A 132 -24.64 20.84 9.12
N ARG A 133 -24.56 21.21 10.42
CA ARG A 133 -24.99 20.34 11.52
C ARG A 133 -26.48 19.97 11.44
N ARG A 134 -27.33 20.90 10.98
CA ARG A 134 -28.78 20.64 10.82
C ARG A 134 -29.12 19.74 9.67
N MET A 135 -28.28 19.69 8.64
CA MET A 135 -28.49 18.89 7.42
C MET A 135 -27.83 17.50 7.49
N HIS A 136 -27.02 17.24 8.50
CA HIS A 136 -26.36 15.95 8.71
C HIS A 136 -26.99 15.16 9.85
N HIS A 137 -26.92 13.85 9.76
CA HIS A 137 -27.34 12.94 10.83
C HIS A 137 -26.21 12.76 11.86
N ALA A 138 -26.56 12.29 13.06
CA ALA A 138 -25.61 12.06 14.15
C ALA A 138 -24.43 11.13 13.75
N HIS A 139 -24.72 10.14 12.90
CA HIS A 139 -23.72 9.15 12.46
C HIS A 139 -23.03 9.48 11.14
N ASP A 140 -23.31 10.63 10.54
CA ASP A 140 -22.51 11.10 9.39
C ASP A 140 -21.12 11.50 9.87
N PHE A 141 -20.10 11.33 9.01
CA PHE A 141 -18.73 11.58 9.39
C PHE A 141 -18.33 13.06 9.24
N VAL A 142 -17.74 13.63 10.28
CA VAL A 142 -16.98 14.89 10.21
C VAL A 142 -15.53 14.61 9.77
N ILE A 143 -14.99 13.45 10.13
CA ILE A 143 -13.73 12.88 9.61
C ILE A 143 -14.05 11.49 9.09
N ASP A 144 -13.81 11.22 7.81
CA ASP A 144 -14.05 9.90 7.23
C ASP A 144 -13.06 8.87 7.77
N PRO A 145 -13.46 7.61 8.03
CA PRO A 145 -12.53 6.54 8.43
C PRO A 145 -11.59 6.15 7.28
N LEU A 146 -10.45 5.56 7.64
CA LEU A 146 -9.43 5.09 6.70
C LEU A 146 -9.27 3.55 6.76
N PRO A 147 -10.27 2.76 6.39
CA PRO A 147 -10.19 1.30 6.49
C PRO A 147 -9.10 0.69 5.60
N ASN A 148 -8.76 1.32 4.46
CA ASN A 148 -7.69 0.86 3.58
C ASN A 148 -6.28 1.15 4.11
N LEU A 149 -6.13 1.82 5.26
CA LEU A 149 -4.83 1.97 5.92
C LEU A 149 -4.25 0.60 6.33
N LEU A 150 -5.07 -0.45 6.44
CA LEU A 150 -4.65 -1.85 6.52
C LEU A 150 -3.60 -2.18 5.45
N PHE A 151 -3.73 -1.60 4.25
CA PHE A 151 -2.83 -1.82 3.11
C PHE A 151 -1.74 -0.74 3.07
N THR A 152 -0.77 -0.86 3.97
CA THR A 152 0.33 0.12 4.14
C THR A 152 1.26 0.21 2.93
N ARG A 153 1.19 -0.76 2.01
CA ARG A 153 1.98 -0.79 0.77
C ARG A 153 1.80 0.45 -0.09
N ASP A 154 0.56 0.97 -0.17
CA ASP A 154 0.20 1.93 -1.18
C ASP A 154 0.63 3.35 -0.87
N SER A 155 0.69 3.73 0.41
CA SER A 155 0.96 5.11 0.84
C SER A 155 2.43 5.52 0.83
N SER A 156 3.35 4.55 0.71
CA SER A 156 4.79 4.82 0.59
C SER A 156 5.56 3.65 -0.02
N VAL A 157 6.66 3.96 -0.71
CA VAL A 157 7.58 2.97 -1.27
C VAL A 157 9.02 3.32 -0.88
N TRP A 158 9.75 2.37 -0.34
CA TRP A 158 11.17 2.52 -0.09
C TRP A 158 11.97 2.01 -1.29
N VAL A 159 12.84 2.86 -1.83
CA VAL A 159 13.77 2.52 -2.92
C VAL A 159 15.18 2.83 -2.45
N GLY A 160 16.04 1.83 -2.42
CA GLY A 160 17.35 1.96 -1.80
C GLY A 160 17.21 2.30 -0.30
N ASP A 161 17.79 3.42 0.09
CA ASP A 161 17.74 4.01 1.44
C ASP A 161 16.79 5.20 1.56
N ARG A 162 15.98 5.45 0.54
CA ARG A 162 15.05 6.58 0.46
C ARG A 162 13.60 6.15 0.45
N VAL A 163 12.72 7.03 0.88
CA VAL A 163 11.27 6.81 0.85
C VAL A 163 10.60 7.70 -0.19
N ALA A 164 9.78 7.11 -1.02
CA ALA A 164 8.83 7.79 -1.88
C ALA A 164 7.47 7.86 -1.16
N ILE A 165 6.95 9.07 -0.93
CA ILE A 165 5.57 9.26 -0.48
C ILE A 165 4.69 9.31 -1.72
N THR A 166 3.74 8.42 -1.80
CA THR A 166 2.87 8.24 -2.95
C THR A 166 1.67 9.19 -2.93
N ALA A 167 1.03 9.38 -4.08
CA ALA A 167 -0.22 10.10 -4.21
C ALA A 167 -1.34 9.14 -4.57
N LEU A 168 -2.19 8.80 -3.62
CA LEU A 168 -3.27 7.84 -3.81
C LEU A 168 -4.38 8.43 -4.69
N ALA A 169 -4.77 7.70 -5.74
CA ALA A 169 -5.72 8.16 -6.74
C ALA A 169 -7.12 8.35 -6.17
N MET A 170 -7.58 7.40 -5.35
CA MET A 170 -8.94 7.38 -4.83
C MET A 170 -9.15 8.38 -3.69
N PRO A 171 -10.21 9.21 -3.75
CA PRO A 171 -10.48 10.23 -2.71
C PRO A 171 -10.54 9.68 -1.30
N ALA A 172 -11.12 8.49 -1.10
CA ALA A 172 -11.24 7.83 0.21
C ALA A 172 -9.88 7.53 0.87
N ARG A 173 -8.81 7.41 0.07
CA ARG A 173 -7.47 7.04 0.54
C ARG A 173 -6.47 8.20 0.63
N ARG A 174 -6.79 9.38 0.13
CA ARG A 174 -5.83 10.50 0.02
C ARG A 174 -5.19 10.90 1.35
N ARG A 175 -5.92 10.78 2.47
CA ARG A 175 -5.39 11.10 3.80
C ARG A 175 -4.38 10.09 4.31
N GLU A 176 -4.37 8.85 3.79
CA GLU A 176 -3.40 7.84 4.19
C GLU A 176 -1.96 8.30 3.91
N SER A 177 -1.71 8.82 2.70
CA SER A 177 -0.38 9.37 2.34
C SER A 177 0.03 10.54 3.25
N ALA A 178 -0.92 11.40 3.61
CA ALA A 178 -0.62 12.52 4.52
C ALA A 178 -0.21 12.04 5.92
N LEU A 179 -0.88 11.03 6.48
CA LEU A 179 -0.52 10.46 7.78
C LEU A 179 0.83 9.71 7.72
N THR A 180 1.08 8.96 6.65
CA THR A 180 2.35 8.28 6.42
C THR A 180 3.50 9.28 6.26
N ASP A 181 3.26 10.39 5.55
CA ASP A 181 4.25 11.47 5.40
C ASP A 181 4.63 12.11 6.74
N LEU A 182 3.66 12.33 7.64
CA LEU A 182 3.93 12.85 8.98
C LEU A 182 4.89 11.92 9.76
N VAL A 183 4.69 10.61 9.68
CA VAL A 183 5.59 9.64 10.32
C VAL A 183 7.02 9.81 9.79
N TYR A 184 7.21 9.78 8.48
CA TYR A 184 8.55 9.88 7.91
C TYR A 184 9.17 11.28 8.03
N ALA A 185 8.37 12.33 8.17
CA ALA A 185 8.87 13.71 8.32
C ALA A 185 9.29 14.05 9.75
N TYR A 186 8.59 13.53 10.75
CA TYR A 186 8.71 14.01 12.11
C TYR A 186 9.09 12.95 13.14
N HIS A 187 8.88 11.66 12.86
CA HIS A 187 9.29 10.63 13.80
C HIS A 187 10.82 10.53 13.88
N PRO A 188 11.43 10.51 15.11
CA PRO A 188 12.88 10.55 15.29
C PRO A 188 13.64 9.45 14.53
N ARG A 189 13.04 8.25 14.40
CA ARG A 189 13.61 7.13 13.65
C ARG A 189 13.95 7.47 12.22
N PHE A 190 13.15 8.33 11.57
CA PHE A 190 13.26 8.66 10.16
C PHE A 190 13.87 10.05 9.89
N SER A 191 14.37 10.72 10.93
CA SER A 191 14.91 12.09 10.85
C SER A 191 16.03 12.28 9.82
N ARG A 192 16.68 11.19 9.40
CA ARG A 192 17.76 11.20 8.39
C ARG A 192 17.35 10.56 7.07
N THR A 193 16.09 10.14 6.93
CA THR A 193 15.60 9.49 5.72
C THR A 193 15.43 10.51 4.61
N ALA A 194 16.12 10.30 3.50
CA ALA A 194 15.95 11.13 2.30
C ALA A 194 14.66 10.74 1.55
N ARG A 195 14.10 11.69 0.82
CA ARG A 195 12.93 11.47 -0.05
C ARG A 195 13.40 11.11 -1.45
N ALA A 196 12.88 10.02 -2.01
CA ALA A 196 13.05 9.66 -3.41
C ALA A 196 11.98 10.30 -4.31
N TYR A 197 10.81 10.60 -3.74
CA TYR A 197 9.64 11.15 -4.43
C TYR A 197 8.70 11.72 -3.37
N GLY A 198 8.02 12.79 -3.65
CA GLY A 198 7.05 13.35 -2.70
C GLY A 198 6.39 14.61 -3.22
N ALA A 199 5.29 15.00 -2.60
CA ALA A 199 4.51 16.20 -2.91
C ALA A 199 4.09 16.36 -4.39
N HIS A 200 4.10 15.29 -5.18
CA HIS A 200 3.65 15.30 -6.57
C HIS A 200 2.14 15.14 -6.66
N SER A 201 1.56 15.76 -7.66
CA SER A 201 0.12 15.71 -7.92
C SER A 201 -0.32 14.50 -8.74
N ALA A 202 0.62 13.84 -9.42
CA ALA A 202 0.32 12.68 -10.27
C ALA A 202 0.17 11.41 -9.42
N PRO A 203 -0.91 10.63 -9.61
CA PRO A 203 -1.15 9.41 -8.85
C PRO A 203 -0.07 8.34 -9.08
N VAL A 204 0.42 7.78 -7.95
CA VAL A 204 1.25 6.59 -7.86
C VAL A 204 0.83 5.83 -6.62
N GLU A 205 0.60 4.52 -6.71
CA GLU A 205 0.32 3.67 -5.55
C GLU A 205 1.39 2.57 -5.43
N GLY A 206 1.80 2.24 -4.21
CA GLY A 206 2.92 1.32 -3.98
C GLY A 206 2.66 -0.13 -4.40
N GLY A 207 1.40 -0.54 -4.54
CA GLY A 207 1.02 -1.83 -5.10
C GLY A 207 1.44 -2.01 -6.57
N ASP A 208 1.61 -0.89 -7.29
CA ASP A 208 2.11 -0.88 -8.67
C ASP A 208 3.64 -0.92 -8.77
N VAL A 209 4.37 -0.67 -7.68
CA VAL A 209 5.84 -0.58 -7.73
C VAL A 209 6.48 -1.88 -7.25
N LEU A 210 7.11 -2.62 -8.17
CA LEU A 210 7.89 -3.82 -7.91
C LEU A 210 9.37 -3.54 -8.16
N GLN A 211 10.21 -3.76 -7.17
CA GLN A 211 11.66 -3.69 -7.30
C GLN A 211 12.19 -5.07 -7.69
N LEU A 212 12.34 -5.32 -8.99
CA LEU A 212 12.69 -6.63 -9.55
C LEU A 212 14.10 -7.05 -9.17
N ALA A 213 15.05 -6.12 -9.28
CA ALA A 213 16.46 -6.32 -8.92
C ALA A 213 17.08 -4.97 -8.54
N PRO A 214 18.30 -4.94 -7.96
CA PRO A 214 19.00 -3.68 -7.72
C PRO A 214 19.11 -2.83 -8.99
N GLY A 215 18.53 -1.64 -8.94
CA GLY A 215 18.50 -0.71 -10.08
C GLY A 215 17.43 -1.00 -11.14
N VAL A 216 16.57 -2.00 -10.96
CA VAL A 216 15.49 -2.35 -11.89
C VAL A 216 14.15 -2.37 -11.17
N ALA A 217 13.21 -1.55 -11.63
CA ALA A 217 11.84 -1.53 -11.11
C ALA A 217 10.82 -1.71 -12.22
N ALA A 218 9.67 -2.33 -11.89
CA ALA A 218 8.49 -2.30 -12.72
C ALA A 218 7.41 -1.45 -12.03
N ILE A 219 6.70 -0.63 -12.82
CA ILE A 219 5.62 0.22 -12.33
C ILE A 219 4.36 -0.07 -13.15
N GLY A 220 3.34 -0.63 -12.51
CA GLY A 220 2.02 -0.78 -13.10
C GLY A 220 1.43 0.57 -13.48
N VAL A 221 0.78 0.63 -14.63
CA VAL A 221 0.11 1.85 -15.14
C VAL A 221 -1.35 1.51 -15.43
N GLY A 222 -2.26 2.14 -14.69
CA GLY A 222 -3.67 1.84 -14.76
C GLY A 222 -4.55 2.93 -14.13
N GLU A 223 -5.58 2.51 -13.43
CA GLU A 223 -6.48 3.42 -12.73
C GLU A 223 -5.82 4.12 -11.53
N ARG A 224 -4.91 3.40 -10.84
CA ARG A 224 -4.29 3.85 -9.58
C ARG A 224 -2.97 4.59 -9.77
N THR A 225 -2.18 4.18 -10.73
CA THR A 225 -0.93 4.83 -11.09
C THR A 225 -1.03 5.36 -12.51
N SER A 226 -0.94 6.68 -12.66
CA SER A 226 -1.02 7.31 -13.98
C SER A 226 0.31 7.21 -14.76
N PRO A 227 0.30 7.29 -16.10
CA PRO A 227 1.54 7.35 -16.88
C PRO A 227 2.47 8.49 -16.42
N ALA A 228 1.91 9.66 -16.11
CA ALA A 228 2.66 10.81 -15.62
C ALA A 228 3.27 10.54 -14.22
N GLY A 229 2.56 9.81 -13.36
CA GLY A 229 3.06 9.40 -12.04
C GLY A 229 4.23 8.42 -12.17
N ALA A 230 4.09 7.39 -13.00
CA ALA A 230 5.14 6.42 -13.27
C ALA A 230 6.39 7.08 -13.85
N GLU A 231 6.24 7.98 -14.83
CA GLU A 231 7.35 8.74 -15.40
C GLU A 231 8.03 9.64 -14.38
N SER A 232 7.25 10.36 -13.55
CA SER A 232 7.77 11.24 -12.50
C SER A 232 8.58 10.46 -11.45
N LEU A 233 8.08 9.30 -11.01
CA LEU A 233 8.79 8.42 -10.08
C LEU A 233 10.09 7.90 -10.72
N ALA A 234 10.03 7.44 -11.97
CA ALA A 234 11.21 6.97 -12.70
C ALA A 234 12.29 8.06 -12.79
N ARG A 235 11.92 9.30 -13.14
CA ARG A 235 12.85 10.44 -13.17
C ARG A 235 13.52 10.69 -11.82
N SER A 236 12.74 10.62 -10.73
CA SER A 236 13.29 10.77 -9.38
C SER A 236 14.26 9.63 -9.03
N MET A 237 13.93 8.39 -9.41
CA MET A 237 14.81 7.23 -9.19
C MET A 237 16.12 7.37 -9.99
N PHE A 238 16.07 7.86 -11.22
CA PHE A 238 17.27 8.09 -12.05
C PHE A 238 18.13 9.24 -11.51
N ALA A 239 17.51 10.34 -11.11
CA ALA A 239 18.22 11.50 -10.56
C ALA A 239 18.99 11.18 -9.26
N ASP A 240 18.51 10.19 -8.51
CA ASP A 240 19.09 9.74 -7.25
C ASP A 240 19.95 8.45 -7.39
N ASP A 241 20.25 8.01 -8.62
CA ASP A 241 20.97 6.75 -8.93
C ASP A 241 20.37 5.50 -8.28
N LEU A 242 19.05 5.49 -8.04
CA LEU A 242 18.32 4.37 -7.44
C LEU A 242 17.88 3.33 -8.46
N ALA A 243 17.81 3.71 -9.73
CA ALA A 243 17.50 2.82 -10.84
C ALA A 243 18.26 3.21 -12.10
N HIS A 244 18.51 2.22 -12.96
CA HIS A 244 19.01 2.41 -14.32
C HIS A 244 17.97 2.02 -15.37
N THR A 245 16.95 1.24 -14.98
CA THR A 245 15.82 0.85 -15.84
C THR A 245 14.54 0.81 -15.03
N VAL A 246 13.51 1.45 -15.56
CA VAL A 246 12.14 1.35 -15.03
C VAL A 246 11.24 0.86 -16.16
N LEU A 247 10.46 -0.20 -15.88
CA LEU A 247 9.49 -0.78 -16.80
C LEU A 247 8.10 -0.25 -16.46
N ALA A 248 7.51 0.57 -17.32
CA ALA A 248 6.12 0.98 -17.19
C ALA A 248 5.21 -0.09 -17.82
N VAL A 249 4.36 -0.71 -17.02
CA VAL A 249 3.57 -1.90 -17.37
C VAL A 249 2.09 -1.55 -17.40
N PRO A 250 1.47 -1.35 -18.58
CA PRO A 250 0.02 -1.14 -18.65
C PRO A 250 -0.75 -2.36 -18.14
N ILE A 251 -1.62 -2.15 -17.15
CA ILE A 251 -2.49 -3.19 -16.58
C ILE A 251 -3.97 -2.89 -16.87
N ALA A 252 -4.80 -3.93 -16.78
CA ALA A 252 -6.23 -3.77 -16.98
C ALA A 252 -6.85 -2.90 -15.87
N GLN A 253 -7.73 -1.97 -16.27
CA GLN A 253 -8.43 -1.09 -15.32
C GLN A 253 -9.68 -1.77 -14.77
N THR A 254 -9.49 -2.81 -13.98
CA THR A 254 -10.56 -3.59 -13.34
C THR A 254 -10.29 -3.73 -11.87
N ARG A 255 -11.33 -3.99 -11.08
CA ARG A 255 -11.18 -4.23 -9.63
C ARG A 255 -10.23 -5.40 -9.33
N ALA A 256 -10.24 -6.44 -10.16
CA ALA A 256 -9.37 -7.61 -10.02
C ALA A 256 -7.89 -7.30 -10.30
N SER A 257 -7.61 -6.33 -11.16
CA SER A 257 -6.25 -5.96 -11.58
C SER A 257 -5.93 -4.51 -11.22
N MET A 258 -6.32 -4.08 -10.00
CA MET A 258 -6.17 -2.68 -9.59
C MET A 258 -4.71 -2.22 -9.49
N HIS A 259 -3.78 -3.14 -9.19
CA HIS A 259 -2.35 -2.91 -9.11
C HIS A 259 -1.58 -4.05 -9.81
N LEU A 260 -0.33 -3.79 -10.17
CA LEU A 260 0.55 -4.80 -10.76
C LEU A 260 0.75 -6.00 -9.82
N ASP A 261 0.82 -5.78 -8.51
CA ASP A 261 0.99 -6.83 -7.51
C ASP A 261 -0.24 -7.73 -7.30
N THR A 262 -1.39 -7.36 -7.86
CA THR A 262 -2.56 -8.24 -7.88
C THR A 262 -2.49 -9.30 -8.98
N VAL A 263 -1.60 -9.13 -9.95
CA VAL A 263 -1.41 -10.06 -11.07
C VAL A 263 -0.04 -10.71 -11.09
N CYS A 264 0.97 -10.11 -10.44
CA CYS A 264 2.34 -10.62 -10.45
C CYS A 264 3.12 -10.15 -9.22
N THR A 265 3.77 -11.06 -8.47
CA THR A 265 4.77 -10.72 -7.45
C THR A 265 6.00 -11.61 -7.55
N MET A 266 7.16 -11.07 -7.16
CA MET A 266 8.40 -11.84 -7.08
C MET A 266 8.37 -12.78 -5.87
N VAL A 267 8.76 -14.04 -6.06
CA VAL A 267 8.85 -15.06 -5.00
C VAL A 267 10.28 -15.56 -4.80
N ASP A 268 11.14 -15.40 -5.81
CA ASP A 268 12.57 -15.66 -5.74
C ASP A 268 13.31 -14.68 -6.67
N ARG A 269 14.64 -14.75 -6.74
CA ARG A 269 15.53 -13.83 -7.47
C ARG A 269 15.17 -13.69 -8.95
N ASP A 270 14.71 -14.76 -9.56
CA ASP A 270 14.36 -14.88 -10.98
C ASP A 270 12.96 -15.45 -11.22
N THR A 271 12.15 -15.53 -10.16
CA THR A 271 10.88 -16.25 -10.19
C THR A 271 9.72 -15.36 -9.71
N VAL A 272 8.63 -15.40 -10.46
CA VAL A 272 7.37 -14.71 -10.11
C VAL A 272 6.22 -15.70 -9.95
N VAL A 273 5.28 -15.41 -9.06
CA VAL A 273 3.92 -15.96 -9.14
C VAL A 273 3.08 -15.00 -9.96
N MET A 274 2.35 -15.51 -10.96
CA MET A 274 1.66 -14.65 -11.92
C MET A 274 0.32 -15.23 -12.33
N TYR A 275 -0.66 -14.34 -12.54
CA TYR A 275 -1.97 -14.72 -13.08
C TYR A 275 -1.84 -15.14 -14.54
N PRO A 276 -2.17 -16.40 -14.90
CA PRO A 276 -1.85 -16.94 -16.22
C PRO A 276 -2.57 -16.23 -17.38
N ALA A 277 -3.76 -15.67 -17.15
CA ALA A 277 -4.52 -15.01 -18.22
C ALA A 277 -3.84 -13.74 -18.77
N VAL A 278 -2.89 -13.14 -18.06
CA VAL A 278 -2.17 -11.94 -18.52
C VAL A 278 -0.72 -12.23 -18.92
N GLN A 279 -0.21 -13.44 -18.69
CA GLN A 279 1.19 -13.78 -18.88
C GLN A 279 1.72 -13.46 -20.28
N ASP A 280 0.97 -13.82 -21.32
CA ASP A 280 1.39 -13.63 -22.72
C ASP A 280 0.94 -12.29 -23.31
N THR A 281 0.16 -11.50 -22.57
CA THR A 281 -0.42 -10.23 -23.07
C THR A 281 0.14 -9.00 -22.39
N LEU A 282 0.78 -9.18 -21.23
CA LEU A 282 1.35 -8.07 -20.48
C LEU A 282 2.59 -7.53 -21.20
N THR A 283 2.60 -6.23 -21.46
CA THR A 283 3.70 -5.54 -22.14
C THR A 283 4.32 -4.48 -21.21
N ALA A 284 5.52 -4.02 -21.55
CA ALA A 284 6.20 -2.97 -20.82
C ALA A 284 6.84 -1.95 -21.77
N TYR A 285 6.84 -0.68 -21.36
CA TYR A 285 7.71 0.35 -21.92
C TYR A 285 8.95 0.48 -21.03
N SER A 286 10.14 0.41 -21.63
CA SER A 286 11.39 0.62 -20.93
C SER A 286 11.74 2.10 -20.87
N LEU A 287 11.92 2.61 -19.64
CA LEU A 287 12.41 3.95 -19.35
C LEU A 287 13.86 3.86 -18.86
N GLN A 288 14.74 4.64 -19.45
CA GLN A 288 16.17 4.71 -19.11
C GLN A 288 16.63 6.16 -19.05
N PRO A 289 17.64 6.50 -18.23
CA PRO A 289 18.20 7.86 -18.21
C PRO A 289 18.87 8.19 -19.55
N ALA A 290 18.68 9.42 -20.04
CA ALA A 290 19.26 9.94 -21.28
C ALA A 290 19.76 11.39 -21.09
N GLY A 291 20.85 11.56 -20.35
CA GLY A 291 21.29 12.87 -19.87
C GLY A 291 20.31 13.43 -18.84
N ASP A 292 19.81 14.63 -19.07
CA ASP A 292 18.81 15.30 -18.21
C ASP A 292 17.37 14.84 -18.52
N ASP A 293 17.19 13.95 -19.50
CA ASP A 293 15.88 13.44 -19.92
C ASP A 293 15.78 11.92 -19.76
N ILE A 294 14.69 11.33 -20.20
CA ILE A 294 14.50 9.88 -20.25
C ILE A 294 14.30 9.42 -21.69
N LYS A 295 14.83 8.24 -21.98
CA LYS A 295 14.53 7.51 -23.21
C LYS A 295 13.44 6.48 -22.90
N VAL A 296 12.36 6.52 -23.69
CA VAL A 296 11.26 5.54 -23.62
C VAL A 296 11.32 4.67 -24.88
N SER A 297 11.26 3.35 -24.71
CA SER A 297 11.19 2.36 -25.80
C SER A 297 10.13 1.29 -25.51
N GLY A 298 9.75 0.52 -26.52
CA GLY A 298 8.70 -0.49 -26.45
C GLY A 298 7.38 -0.03 -27.08
N PRO A 299 6.23 -0.70 -26.82
CA PRO A 299 6.11 -1.79 -25.85
C PRO A 299 6.69 -3.12 -26.35
N GLU A 300 7.27 -3.89 -25.42
CA GLU A 300 7.75 -5.25 -25.62
C GLU A 300 7.12 -6.18 -24.58
N PRO A 301 7.16 -7.54 -24.72
CA PRO A 301 6.65 -8.46 -23.70
C PRO A 301 7.27 -8.19 -22.33
N PHE A 302 6.45 -8.10 -21.29
CA PHE A 302 6.88 -7.69 -19.95
C PHE A 302 7.97 -8.61 -19.37
N LEU A 303 7.77 -9.94 -19.44
CA LEU A 303 8.71 -10.89 -18.85
C LEU A 303 10.07 -10.89 -19.55
N GLU A 304 10.09 -10.68 -20.87
CA GLU A 304 11.33 -10.55 -21.66
C GLU A 304 12.06 -9.26 -21.31
N SER A 305 11.35 -8.13 -21.28
CA SER A 305 11.89 -6.83 -20.88
C SER A 305 12.44 -6.84 -19.44
N ALA A 306 11.75 -7.52 -18.54
CA ALA A 306 12.19 -7.67 -17.16
C ALA A 306 13.45 -8.55 -17.06
N ALA A 307 13.51 -9.67 -17.75
CA ALA A 307 14.69 -10.54 -17.80
C ALA A 307 15.92 -9.79 -18.36
N GLU A 308 15.75 -9.07 -19.48
CA GLU A 308 16.81 -8.26 -20.08
C GLU A 308 17.32 -7.18 -19.11
N ALA A 309 16.39 -6.41 -18.48
CA ALA A 309 16.76 -5.37 -17.54
C ALA A 309 17.46 -5.92 -16.29
N MET A 310 17.08 -7.10 -15.81
CA MET A 310 17.70 -7.78 -14.67
C MET A 310 19.03 -8.48 -15.04
N GLY A 311 19.36 -8.61 -16.34
CA GLY A 311 20.56 -9.30 -16.81
C GLY A 311 20.53 -10.82 -16.61
N ILE A 312 19.34 -11.42 -16.70
CA ILE A 312 19.13 -12.86 -16.61
C ILE A 312 18.54 -13.42 -17.91
N ASP A 313 18.70 -14.74 -18.14
CA ASP A 313 18.22 -15.36 -19.38
C ASP A 313 16.69 -15.33 -19.50
N ARG A 314 15.99 -15.56 -18.40
CA ARG A 314 14.52 -15.57 -18.36
C ARG A 314 13.99 -15.45 -16.93
N ILE A 315 12.75 -14.97 -16.77
CA ILE A 315 11.99 -15.08 -15.53
C ILE A 315 11.22 -16.40 -15.52
N ARG A 316 11.35 -17.15 -14.44
CA ARG A 316 10.52 -18.33 -14.17
C ARG A 316 9.15 -17.87 -13.68
N VAL A 317 8.09 -18.42 -14.27
CA VAL A 317 6.71 -18.12 -13.89
C VAL A 317 6.10 -19.32 -13.17
N ILE A 318 5.45 -19.06 -12.05
CA ILE A 318 4.58 -20.01 -11.33
C ILE A 318 3.15 -19.48 -11.48
N ASP A 319 2.26 -20.32 -12.05
CA ASP A 319 0.86 -19.97 -12.24
C ASP A 319 0.08 -19.96 -10.93
N THR A 320 -1.03 -19.21 -10.87
CA THR A 320 -1.96 -19.18 -9.73
C THR A 320 -2.91 -20.39 -9.70
N GLY A 321 -3.01 -21.15 -10.76
CA GLY A 321 -3.90 -22.33 -10.84
C GLY A 321 -3.81 -23.06 -12.17
N LEU A 322 -4.35 -24.28 -12.23
CA LEU A 322 -4.26 -25.18 -13.40
C LEU A 322 -5.32 -24.88 -14.45
N ASP A 323 -6.54 -24.57 -14.01
CA ASP A 323 -7.65 -24.24 -14.90
C ASP A 323 -8.04 -22.75 -14.77
N PRO A 324 -8.66 -22.17 -15.81
CA PRO A 324 -8.99 -20.75 -15.81
C PRO A 324 -9.93 -20.31 -14.69
N VAL A 325 -10.84 -21.18 -14.24
CA VAL A 325 -11.81 -20.86 -13.17
C VAL A 325 -11.11 -20.78 -11.82
N THR A 326 -10.27 -21.75 -11.51
CA THR A 326 -9.45 -21.76 -10.30
C THR A 326 -8.46 -20.59 -10.30
N ALA A 327 -7.81 -20.34 -11.44
CA ALA A 327 -6.88 -19.23 -11.58
C ALA A 327 -7.54 -17.86 -11.34
N GLU A 328 -8.73 -17.62 -11.93
CA GLU A 328 -9.50 -16.40 -11.72
C GLU A 328 -9.96 -16.26 -10.27
N ARG A 329 -10.43 -17.37 -9.66
CA ARG A 329 -10.87 -17.36 -8.26
C ARG A 329 -9.72 -17.06 -7.31
N GLU A 330 -8.58 -17.73 -7.43
CA GLU A 330 -7.44 -17.52 -6.54
C GLU A 330 -6.74 -16.18 -6.79
N GLN A 331 -6.76 -15.67 -8.03
CA GLN A 331 -6.34 -14.30 -8.31
C GLN A 331 -7.26 -13.28 -7.61
N TRP A 332 -8.58 -13.51 -7.63
CA TRP A 332 -9.53 -12.70 -6.87
C TRP A 332 -9.27 -12.75 -5.36
N GLU A 333 -8.82 -13.87 -4.83
CA GLU A 333 -8.48 -14.10 -3.42
C GLU A 333 -7.02 -13.75 -3.09
N ASP A 334 -6.41 -12.86 -3.89
CA ASP A 334 -5.04 -12.36 -3.72
C ASP A 334 -3.94 -13.44 -3.76
N GLY A 335 -4.14 -14.54 -4.50
CA GLY A 335 -3.16 -15.62 -4.67
C GLY A 335 -1.84 -15.15 -5.29
N ASN A 336 -1.86 -14.09 -6.11
CA ASN A 336 -0.67 -13.48 -6.68
C ASN A 336 -0.01 -12.43 -5.76
N ASN A 337 -0.68 -12.01 -4.70
CA ASN A 337 -0.23 -10.93 -3.81
C ASN A 337 0.56 -11.48 -2.61
N THR A 338 1.68 -12.15 -2.89
CA THR A 338 2.54 -12.75 -1.86
C THR A 338 3.58 -11.76 -1.33
N LEU A 339 3.94 -11.89 -0.05
CA LEU A 339 5.06 -11.16 0.55
C LEU A 339 6.28 -12.06 0.66
N ALA A 340 7.32 -11.80 -0.11
CA ALA A 340 8.59 -12.49 0.08
C ALA A 340 9.28 -12.01 1.37
N VAL A 341 9.65 -12.95 2.24
CA VAL A 341 10.43 -12.71 3.48
C VAL A 341 11.91 -12.84 3.20
N SER A 342 12.27 -13.74 2.31
CA SER A 342 13.61 -13.93 1.72
C SER A 342 13.46 -14.63 0.39
N PRO A 343 14.53 -14.73 -0.44
CA PRO A 343 14.46 -15.50 -1.69
C PRO A 343 13.94 -16.91 -1.45
N GLY A 344 12.89 -17.30 -2.18
CA GLY A 344 12.27 -18.62 -2.06
C GLY A 344 11.38 -18.84 -0.82
N VAL A 345 11.09 -17.79 -0.03
CA VAL A 345 10.21 -17.88 1.16
C VAL A 345 9.16 -16.78 1.11
N VAL A 346 7.89 -17.12 1.04
CA VAL A 346 6.78 -16.17 0.91
C VAL A 346 5.69 -16.37 1.95
N VAL A 347 5.03 -15.28 2.33
CA VAL A 347 3.76 -15.31 3.07
C VAL A 347 2.62 -15.26 2.07
N ALA A 348 1.64 -16.15 2.22
CA ALA A 348 0.44 -16.22 1.40
C ALA A 348 -0.80 -16.58 2.23
N TYR A 349 -1.99 -16.23 1.74
CA TYR A 349 -3.23 -16.66 2.36
C TYR A 349 -3.43 -18.17 2.20
N GLU A 350 -3.77 -18.88 3.30
CA GLU A 350 -3.97 -20.34 3.32
C GLU A 350 -5.10 -20.81 2.38
N ARG A 351 -6.04 -19.92 2.06
CA ARG A 351 -7.21 -20.23 1.22
C ARG A 351 -6.88 -20.43 -0.27
N ASN A 352 -5.73 -19.94 -0.73
CA ASN A 352 -5.26 -20.13 -2.11
C ASN A 352 -4.53 -21.47 -2.25
N VAL A 353 -5.31 -22.55 -2.18
CA VAL A 353 -4.80 -23.91 -2.02
C VAL A 353 -3.96 -24.36 -3.21
N GLU A 354 -4.44 -24.11 -4.43
CA GLU A 354 -3.76 -24.52 -5.66
C GLU A 354 -2.49 -23.71 -5.91
N THR A 355 -2.57 -22.38 -5.74
CA THR A 355 -1.40 -21.51 -5.87
C THR A 355 -0.33 -21.88 -4.86
N ASN A 356 -0.71 -22.13 -3.59
CA ASN A 356 0.23 -22.53 -2.55
C ASN A 356 0.90 -23.87 -2.86
N ALA A 357 0.13 -24.85 -3.34
CA ALA A 357 0.68 -26.15 -3.74
C ALA A 357 1.70 -26.00 -4.89
N ARG A 358 1.39 -25.18 -5.90
CA ARG A 358 2.30 -24.94 -7.03
C ARG A 358 3.58 -24.21 -6.63
N LEU A 359 3.47 -23.25 -5.70
CA LEU A 359 4.65 -22.59 -5.11
C LEU A 359 5.55 -23.61 -4.41
N GLU A 360 4.97 -24.49 -3.58
CA GLU A 360 5.72 -25.54 -2.86
C GLU A 360 6.33 -26.59 -3.81
N GLU A 361 5.60 -27.04 -4.83
CA GLU A 361 6.12 -27.92 -5.89
C GLU A 361 7.29 -27.28 -6.64
N ALA A 362 7.26 -25.96 -6.79
CA ALA A 362 8.33 -25.20 -7.42
C ALA A 362 9.54 -24.95 -6.50
N GLY A 363 9.48 -25.37 -5.23
CA GLY A 363 10.55 -25.25 -4.24
C GLY A 363 10.48 -23.97 -3.40
N ILE A 364 9.37 -23.24 -3.43
CA ILE A 364 9.14 -22.04 -2.61
C ILE A 364 8.54 -22.46 -1.27
N GLU A 365 9.12 -22.02 -0.15
CA GLU A 365 8.53 -22.17 1.18
C GLU A 365 7.33 -21.22 1.34
N VAL A 366 6.14 -21.75 1.60
CA VAL A 366 4.93 -20.95 1.78
C VAL A 366 4.56 -20.88 3.25
N LEU A 367 4.66 -19.68 3.81
CA LEU A 367 4.22 -19.34 5.16
C LEU A 367 2.74 -18.94 5.10
N ARG A 368 1.87 -19.88 5.45
CA ARG A 368 0.42 -19.69 5.33
C ARG A 368 -0.12 -18.87 6.50
N ILE A 369 -0.94 -17.86 6.17
CA ILE A 369 -1.72 -17.09 7.14
C ILE A 369 -3.21 -17.17 6.81
N ARG A 370 -4.05 -16.99 7.81
CA ARG A 370 -5.49 -16.79 7.62
C ARG A 370 -5.73 -15.40 7.03
N GLY A 371 -6.77 -15.26 6.25
CA GLY A 371 -7.08 -13.98 5.60
C GLY A 371 -8.54 -13.91 5.16
N SER A 372 -9.46 -14.61 5.89
CA SER A 372 -10.88 -14.56 5.55
C SER A 372 -11.46 -13.15 5.71
N GLU A 373 -11.01 -12.42 6.73
CA GLU A 373 -11.47 -11.08 7.03
C GLU A 373 -10.53 -10.00 6.46
N LEU A 374 -9.20 -10.23 6.50
CA LEU A 374 -8.21 -9.28 5.96
C LEU A 374 -8.36 -9.07 4.45
N GLY A 375 -8.74 -10.13 3.71
CA GLY A 375 -8.98 -10.06 2.27
C GLY A 375 -10.25 -9.30 1.85
N SER A 376 -11.12 -8.91 2.81
CA SER A 376 -12.40 -8.21 2.52
C SER A 376 -12.23 -6.87 1.81
N GLY A 377 -11.07 -6.22 1.96
CA GLY A 377 -10.72 -4.98 1.28
C GLY A 377 -9.95 -5.17 -0.03
N ARG A 378 -9.71 -6.42 -0.47
CA ARG A 378 -8.91 -6.76 -1.64
C ARG A 378 -7.45 -6.36 -1.48
N GLY A 379 -6.72 -7.16 -0.75
CA GLY A 379 -5.28 -7.05 -0.59
C GLY A 379 -4.71 -8.23 0.18
N GLY A 380 -3.63 -8.79 -0.32
CA GLY A 380 -2.91 -9.91 0.27
C GLY A 380 -1.80 -9.47 1.24
N PRO A 381 -0.95 -10.40 1.66
CA PRO A 381 0.16 -10.12 2.57
C PRO A 381 1.12 -9.03 2.07
N ARG A 382 1.33 -8.91 0.74
CA ARG A 382 2.14 -7.83 0.18
C ARG A 382 1.47 -6.47 0.35
N CYS A 383 0.20 -6.34 0.03
CA CYS A 383 -0.56 -5.09 0.18
C CYS A 383 -0.57 -4.61 1.64
N MET A 384 -0.68 -5.52 2.61
CA MET A 384 -0.69 -5.19 4.04
C MET A 384 0.69 -4.76 4.58
N SER A 385 1.74 -4.79 3.78
CA SER A 385 3.10 -4.60 4.25
C SER A 385 3.87 -3.57 3.41
N SER A 386 4.56 -2.63 4.09
CA SER A 386 5.51 -1.72 3.45
C SER A 386 6.92 -2.00 3.98
N PRO A 387 7.77 -2.74 3.23
CA PRO A 387 9.15 -3.00 3.61
C PRO A 387 9.95 -1.70 3.73
N ILE A 388 10.57 -1.49 4.90
CA ILE A 388 11.46 -0.36 5.17
C ILE A 388 12.92 -0.74 4.95
N ALA A 389 13.28 -1.96 5.34
CA ALA A 389 14.64 -2.45 5.19
C ALA A 389 14.65 -3.91 4.71
N ARG A 390 15.44 -4.17 3.68
CA ARG A 390 15.75 -5.50 3.18
C ARG A 390 17.26 -5.67 3.04
N GLY A 391 17.75 -6.89 3.24
CA GLY A 391 19.13 -7.28 2.97
C GLY A 391 19.43 -7.31 1.46
N ALA A 392 20.71 -7.33 1.12
CA ALA A 392 21.16 -7.52 -0.26
C ALA A 392 20.80 -8.94 -0.77
N LEU A 393 20.69 -9.07 -2.10
CA LEU A 393 20.50 -10.34 -2.80
C LEU A 393 21.80 -11.13 -2.93
#